data_e1c69ae89c0b61066c9f3f917d9416e2
#
_entry.id   e1c69ae89c0b61066c9f3f917d9416e2
#
_cell.length_a   1.000
_cell.length_b   1.000
_cell.length_c   1.000
_cell.angle_alpha   90.00
_cell.angle_beta   90.00
_cell.angle_gamma   90.00
#
_symmetry.space_group_name_H-M   'P 1'
#
loop_
_entity.id
_entity.type
_entity.pdbx_description
1 polymer ?
#
loop_
_entity_poly.entity_id
_entity_poly.type
_entity_poly.pdbx_seq_one_letter_code
_entity_poly.pdbx_strand_id
1 'polypeptide(L)'
;MLTVAESDLFLSAPKRAVSAIDWRPGLTRKDVQWWNWDCAIETGGTVPEGTRIILQYRPAVGAALAKYSCGLLYRTERVYAIDFNPDGQHTNKVGFGRPYYGKRIGPGTHEHTWSKDGEGYAEPIQDFAEFTLMFAHFCTKATLHVEGGFKPPPSQQLSLDLI
;
A
#
# COMPACT_ATOMS: atom_id res chain seq x y z
N MET A 1 -2.66 -20.87 7.88
CA MET A 1 -1.93 -19.94 6.98
C MET A 1 -2.75 -19.76 5.71
N LEU A 2 -2.85 -18.54 5.20
CA LEU A 2 -3.55 -18.23 3.96
C LEU A 2 -2.80 -18.85 2.77
N THR A 3 -3.53 -19.49 1.86
CA THR A 3 -2.94 -20.03 0.62
C THR A 3 -2.85 -18.94 -0.46
N VAL A 4 -2.01 -19.18 -1.47
CA VAL A 4 -1.93 -18.29 -2.65
C VAL A 4 -3.29 -18.21 -3.35
N ALA A 5 -3.98 -19.33 -3.52
CA ALA A 5 -5.30 -19.38 -4.15
C ALA A 5 -6.35 -18.57 -3.38
N GLU A 6 -6.35 -18.63 -2.04
CA GLU A 6 -7.24 -17.81 -1.21
C GLU A 6 -6.93 -16.32 -1.34
N SER A 7 -5.64 -15.95 -1.37
CA SER A 7 -5.20 -14.57 -1.59
C SER A 7 -5.65 -14.05 -2.96
N ASP A 8 -5.43 -14.82 -4.02
CA ASP A 8 -5.81 -14.46 -5.38
C ASP A 8 -7.33 -14.29 -5.54
N LEU A 9 -8.09 -15.21 -4.93
CA LEU A 9 -9.55 -15.14 -4.92
C LEU A 9 -10.03 -13.86 -4.20
N PHE A 10 -9.41 -13.55 -3.05
CA PHE A 10 -9.73 -12.33 -2.32
C PHE A 10 -9.37 -11.06 -3.13
N LEU A 11 -8.20 -11.02 -3.78
CA LEU A 11 -7.82 -9.88 -4.61
C LEU A 11 -8.78 -9.63 -5.76
N SER A 12 -9.27 -10.67 -6.42
CA SER A 12 -10.19 -10.56 -7.55
C SER A 12 -11.63 -10.26 -7.16
N ALA A 13 -12.02 -10.51 -5.90
CA ALA A 13 -13.37 -10.24 -5.42
C ALA A 13 -13.61 -8.73 -5.27
N PRO A 14 -14.78 -8.21 -5.72
CA PRO A 14 -15.13 -6.81 -5.51
C PRO A 14 -15.15 -6.43 -4.04
N LYS A 15 -14.51 -5.32 -3.71
CA LYS A 15 -14.37 -4.80 -2.35
C LYS A 15 -14.71 -3.32 -2.29
N ARG A 16 -15.16 -2.88 -1.12
CA ARG A 16 -15.43 -1.48 -0.84
C ARG A 16 -14.86 -1.09 0.51
N ALA A 17 -14.10 -0.01 0.56
CA ALA A 17 -13.70 0.63 1.81
C ALA A 17 -14.96 1.21 2.49
N VAL A 18 -15.10 1.00 3.81
CA VAL A 18 -16.32 1.44 4.53
C VAL A 18 -16.38 2.93 4.78
N SER A 19 -15.26 3.66 4.57
CA SER A 19 -15.20 5.13 4.70
C SER A 19 -14.33 5.75 3.61
N ALA A 20 -14.50 7.06 3.37
CA ALA A 20 -13.60 7.85 2.54
C ALA A 20 -12.25 8.06 3.24
N ILE A 21 -11.22 8.45 2.45
CA ILE A 21 -9.91 8.77 3.00
C ILE A 21 -10.02 9.95 3.97
N ASP A 22 -9.50 9.75 5.18
CA ASP A 22 -9.41 10.73 6.24
C ASP A 22 -8.04 10.61 6.91
N TRP A 23 -7.06 11.35 6.41
CA TRP A 23 -5.68 11.28 6.89
C TRP A 23 -5.56 11.72 8.34
N ARG A 24 -4.86 10.91 9.13
CA ARG A 24 -4.59 11.17 10.54
C ARG A 24 -3.09 11.23 10.80
N PRO A 25 -2.64 12.08 11.75
CA PRO A 25 -1.24 12.09 12.14
C PRO A 25 -0.85 10.72 12.71
N GLY A 26 0.25 10.19 12.18
CA GLY A 26 0.90 8.98 12.67
C GLY A 26 2.07 9.30 13.59
N LEU A 27 3.08 8.45 13.58
CA LEU A 27 4.29 8.67 14.36
C LEU A 27 5.14 9.80 13.76
N THR A 28 5.77 10.59 14.63
CA THR A 28 6.84 11.51 14.23
C THR A 28 8.18 10.77 14.35
N ARG A 29 8.91 10.71 13.22
CA ARG A 29 10.24 10.09 13.18
C ARG A 29 11.25 11.06 12.60
N LYS A 30 12.37 11.30 13.28
CA LYS A 30 13.40 12.25 12.86
C LYS A 30 12.81 13.63 12.51
N ASP A 31 11.94 14.12 13.39
CA ASP A 31 11.22 15.39 13.28
C ASP A 31 10.29 15.50 12.05
N VAL A 32 9.96 14.39 11.41
CA VAL A 32 9.03 14.33 10.28
C VAL A 32 7.72 13.67 10.70
N GLN A 33 6.62 14.38 10.50
CA GLN A 33 5.27 13.85 10.74
C GLN A 33 4.89 12.89 9.63
N TRP A 34 4.59 11.64 9.99
CA TRP A 34 3.95 10.68 9.10
C TRP A 34 2.43 10.83 9.15
N TRP A 35 1.79 10.49 8.06
CA TRP A 35 0.33 10.50 7.94
C TRP A 35 -0.15 9.10 7.57
N ASN A 36 -1.25 8.69 8.22
CA ASN A 36 -1.84 7.37 8.03
C ASN A 36 -3.34 7.49 7.78
N TRP A 37 -3.86 6.56 7.02
CA TRP A 37 -5.28 6.28 6.96
C TRP A 37 -5.48 4.79 6.86
N ASP A 38 -6.47 4.26 7.58
CA ASP A 38 -6.90 2.89 7.48
C ASP A 38 -8.39 2.78 7.70
N CYS A 39 -9.02 1.80 7.06
CA CYS A 39 -10.40 1.44 7.37
C CYS A 39 -10.69 -0.02 7.04
N ALA A 40 -11.81 -0.52 7.58
CA ALA A 40 -12.31 -1.84 7.27
C ALA A 40 -12.77 -1.95 5.81
N ILE A 41 -12.71 -3.15 5.29
CA ILE A 41 -13.11 -3.49 3.91
C ILE A 41 -14.34 -4.40 3.95
N GLU A 42 -15.36 -4.01 3.19
CA GLU A 42 -16.53 -4.84 2.91
C GLU A 42 -16.31 -5.66 1.63
N THR A 43 -16.64 -6.93 1.69
CA THR A 43 -16.66 -7.84 0.53
C THR A 43 -17.80 -8.82 0.68
N GLY A 44 -18.57 -9.08 -0.40
CA GLY A 44 -19.71 -9.99 -0.36
C GLY A 44 -20.80 -9.59 0.66
N GLY A 45 -20.97 -8.30 0.95
CA GLY A 45 -21.97 -7.80 1.90
C GLY A 45 -21.58 -7.93 3.37
N THR A 46 -20.34 -8.32 3.68
CA THR A 46 -19.83 -8.45 5.04
C THR A 46 -18.50 -7.73 5.21
N VAL A 47 -18.13 -7.44 6.46
CA VAL A 47 -16.82 -6.90 6.83
C VAL A 47 -16.05 -8.00 7.56
N PRO A 48 -15.24 -8.81 6.86
CA PRO A 48 -14.48 -9.87 7.52
C PRO A 48 -13.49 -9.30 8.53
N GLU A 49 -13.34 -9.99 9.66
CA GLU A 49 -12.37 -9.59 10.68
C GLU A 49 -10.94 -9.53 10.10
N GLY A 50 -10.20 -8.49 10.48
CA GLY A 50 -8.81 -8.30 10.04
C GLY A 50 -8.65 -7.93 8.56
N THR A 51 -9.72 -7.50 7.89
CA THR A 51 -9.70 -7.09 6.48
C THR A 51 -9.74 -5.57 6.40
N ARG A 52 -8.62 -4.97 5.98
CA ARG A 52 -8.40 -3.52 6.01
C ARG A 52 -7.58 -3.04 4.84
N ILE A 53 -7.81 -1.78 4.44
CA ILE A 53 -6.85 -1.00 3.66
C ILE A 53 -6.04 -0.12 4.61
N ILE A 54 -4.75 0.06 4.30
CA ILE A 54 -3.85 0.95 5.04
C ILE A 54 -3.07 1.81 4.04
N LEU A 55 -3.12 3.13 4.22
CA LEU A 55 -2.27 4.08 3.51
C LEU A 55 -1.31 4.74 4.49
N GLN A 56 -0.06 4.93 4.05
CA GLN A 56 0.96 5.66 4.81
C GLN A 56 1.65 6.67 3.90
N TYR A 57 1.98 7.82 4.47
CA TYR A 57 2.65 8.90 3.75
C TYR A 57 3.68 9.58 4.66
N ARG A 58 4.90 9.73 4.15
CA ARG A 58 5.95 10.60 4.72
C ARG A 58 6.21 11.73 3.72
N PRO A 59 6.06 13.01 4.12
CA PRO A 59 6.38 14.13 3.25
C PRO A 59 7.83 14.14 2.80
N ALA A 60 8.11 14.81 1.69
CA ALA A 60 9.46 15.15 1.30
C ALA A 60 10.10 16.08 2.33
N VAL A 61 11.39 15.89 2.62
CA VAL A 61 12.14 16.70 3.58
C VAL A 61 13.54 16.97 3.03
N GLY A 62 13.88 18.23 2.82
CA GLY A 62 15.16 18.60 2.22
C GLY A 62 15.30 17.97 0.84
N ALA A 63 16.38 17.23 0.62
CA ALA A 63 16.63 16.48 -0.63
C ALA A 63 15.94 15.13 -0.69
N ALA A 64 15.32 14.65 0.43
CA ALA A 64 14.65 13.38 0.49
C ALA A 64 13.26 13.47 -0.15
N LEU A 65 12.97 12.57 -1.09
CA LEU A 65 11.65 12.47 -1.73
C LEU A 65 10.59 11.96 -0.74
N ALA A 66 9.32 12.24 -1.05
CA ALA A 66 8.21 11.67 -0.30
C ALA A 66 8.23 10.14 -0.39
N LYS A 67 7.74 9.48 0.66
CA LYS A 67 7.60 8.03 0.74
C LYS A 67 6.15 7.69 1.04
N TYR A 68 5.61 6.71 0.33
CA TYR A 68 4.21 6.35 0.50
C TYR A 68 3.95 4.88 0.17
N SER A 69 2.90 4.35 0.78
CA SER A 69 2.49 2.96 0.59
C SER A 69 0.98 2.78 0.64
N CYS A 70 0.51 1.77 -0.09
CA CYS A 70 -0.84 1.24 -0.05
C CYS A 70 -0.76 -0.24 0.33
N GLY A 71 -1.49 -0.67 1.35
CA GLY A 71 -1.51 -2.06 1.79
C GLY A 71 -2.93 -2.59 1.97
N LEU A 72 -3.13 -3.84 1.62
CA LEU A 72 -4.38 -4.57 1.80
C LEU A 72 -4.15 -5.77 2.71
N LEU A 73 -4.88 -5.80 3.83
CA LEU A 73 -4.88 -6.92 4.77
C LEU A 73 -6.12 -7.77 4.57
N TYR A 74 -5.93 -9.08 4.66
CA TYR A 74 -7.00 -10.07 4.73
C TYR A 74 -6.69 -11.04 5.87
N ARG A 75 -7.61 -11.16 6.82
CA ARG A 75 -7.42 -11.97 8.05
C ARG A 75 -6.13 -11.58 8.78
N THR A 76 -5.87 -10.27 8.90
CA THR A 76 -4.67 -9.67 9.50
C THR A 76 -3.35 -9.86 8.72
N GLU A 77 -3.37 -10.60 7.62
CA GLU A 77 -2.20 -10.84 6.77
C GLU A 77 -2.14 -9.84 5.63
N ARG A 78 -0.99 -9.23 5.38
CA ARG A 78 -0.83 -8.30 4.26
C ARG A 78 -0.69 -9.08 2.95
N VAL A 79 -1.80 -9.19 2.23
CA VAL A 79 -1.89 -10.01 1.01
C VAL A 79 -1.47 -9.28 -0.26
N TYR A 80 -1.51 -7.95 -0.24
CA TYR A 80 -1.11 -7.11 -1.37
C TYR A 80 -0.65 -5.75 -0.88
N ALA A 81 0.39 -5.18 -1.50
CA ALA A 81 0.82 -3.82 -1.23
C ALA A 81 1.64 -3.25 -2.40
N ILE A 82 1.65 -1.93 -2.51
CA ILE A 82 2.58 -1.19 -3.35
C ILE A 82 3.26 -0.15 -2.47
N ASP A 83 4.59 -0.15 -2.49
CA ASP A 83 5.41 0.78 -1.74
C ASP A 83 6.29 1.61 -2.69
N PHE A 84 6.29 2.93 -2.53
CA PHE A 84 7.31 3.80 -3.08
C PHE A 84 8.31 4.15 -1.99
N ASN A 85 9.52 3.61 -2.12
CA ASN A 85 10.61 3.80 -1.18
C ASN A 85 11.86 4.30 -1.91
N PRO A 86 12.05 5.63 -2.03
CA PRO A 86 13.17 6.19 -2.79
C PRO A 86 14.52 6.02 -2.10
N ASP A 87 14.52 5.77 -0.78
CA ASP A 87 15.72 5.76 0.05
C ASP A 87 16.15 4.36 0.51
N GLY A 88 15.31 3.35 0.29
CA GLY A 88 15.51 2.05 0.89
C GLY A 88 15.48 0.90 -0.09
N GLN A 89 15.86 -0.25 0.43
CA GLN A 89 15.88 -1.51 -0.29
C GLN A 89 15.16 -2.59 0.53
N HIS A 90 14.54 -3.53 -0.18
CA HIS A 90 13.88 -4.70 0.37
C HIS A 90 14.61 -5.96 -0.11
N THR A 91 14.85 -6.91 0.78
CA THR A 91 15.42 -8.22 0.42
C THR A 91 14.35 -9.29 0.55
N ASN A 92 14.07 -9.99 -0.55
CA ASN A 92 13.11 -11.09 -0.56
C ASN A 92 13.67 -12.32 0.17
N LYS A 93 13.11 -12.63 1.33
CA LYS A 93 13.45 -13.83 2.11
C LYS A 93 12.42 -14.95 1.96
N VAL A 94 11.33 -14.69 1.25
CA VAL A 94 10.21 -15.59 0.97
C VAL A 94 9.91 -15.63 -0.52
N GLY A 95 9.04 -16.51 -0.96
CA GLY A 95 8.69 -16.65 -2.38
C GLY A 95 9.64 -17.57 -3.14
N PHE A 96 10.09 -18.63 -2.50
CA PHE A 96 10.94 -19.64 -3.14
C PHE A 96 10.37 -20.09 -4.50
N GLY A 97 11.23 -20.11 -5.52
CA GLY A 97 10.86 -20.46 -6.89
C GLY A 97 10.34 -19.28 -7.73
N ARG A 98 10.14 -18.11 -7.16
CA ARG A 98 9.75 -16.89 -7.88
C ARG A 98 10.98 -16.10 -8.37
N PRO A 99 10.85 -15.28 -9.44
CA PRO A 99 12.01 -14.65 -10.11
C PRO A 99 12.90 -13.80 -9.21
N TYR A 100 12.32 -13.13 -8.19
CA TYR A 100 13.07 -12.24 -7.29
C TYR A 100 13.36 -12.84 -5.92
N TYR A 101 13.15 -14.15 -5.74
CA TYR A 101 13.53 -14.81 -4.49
C TYR A 101 15.03 -14.62 -4.17
N GLY A 102 15.34 -14.25 -2.94
CA GLY A 102 16.72 -13.99 -2.49
C GLY A 102 17.35 -12.71 -3.02
N LYS A 103 16.65 -11.96 -3.87
CA LYS A 103 17.17 -10.73 -4.46
C LYS A 103 16.83 -9.50 -3.62
N ARG A 104 17.67 -8.47 -3.76
CA ARG A 104 17.46 -7.14 -3.20
C ARG A 104 16.70 -6.29 -4.21
N ILE A 105 15.61 -5.67 -3.76
CA ILE A 105 14.70 -4.83 -4.55
C ILE A 105 14.79 -3.38 -4.07
N GLY A 106 14.81 -2.43 -5.00
CA GLY A 106 14.82 -1.00 -4.72
C GLY A 106 16.19 -0.35 -4.92
N PRO A 107 16.31 0.97 -4.73
CA PRO A 107 15.23 1.89 -4.34
C PRO A 107 14.16 2.06 -5.44
N GLY A 108 13.02 2.66 -5.11
CA GLY A 108 11.91 2.94 -6.03
C GLY A 108 10.62 2.21 -5.63
N THR A 109 9.77 2.01 -6.64
CA THR A 109 8.46 1.37 -6.43
C THR A 109 8.56 -0.15 -6.55
N HIS A 110 7.93 -0.85 -5.61
CA HIS A 110 7.81 -2.30 -5.65
C HIS A 110 6.44 -2.77 -5.20
N GLU A 111 6.04 -3.92 -5.72
CA GLU A 111 4.75 -4.54 -5.49
C GLU A 111 4.93 -5.80 -4.66
N HIS A 112 4.22 -5.87 -3.53
CA HIS A 112 4.18 -7.06 -2.68
C HIS A 112 2.98 -7.92 -3.04
N THR A 113 3.23 -9.22 -3.19
CA THR A 113 2.18 -10.22 -3.40
C THR A 113 2.37 -11.38 -2.44
N TRP A 114 1.27 -12.06 -2.13
CA TRP A 114 1.31 -13.23 -1.25
C TRP A 114 2.06 -14.38 -1.92
N SER A 115 2.93 -15.03 -1.17
CA SER A 115 3.66 -16.20 -1.64
C SER A 115 3.26 -17.47 -0.86
N LYS A 116 3.67 -18.62 -1.35
CA LYS A 116 3.47 -19.89 -0.63
C LYS A 116 4.15 -19.91 0.74
N ASP A 117 5.15 -19.05 0.92
CA ASP A 117 5.89 -18.90 2.18
C ASP A 117 5.35 -17.74 3.04
N GLY A 118 4.27 -17.09 2.61
CA GLY A 118 3.60 -16.00 3.31
C GLY A 118 3.94 -14.60 2.78
N GLU A 119 3.85 -13.62 3.68
CA GLU A 119 4.12 -12.21 3.42
C GLU A 119 5.60 -11.93 3.20
N GLY A 120 5.90 -10.91 2.39
CA GLY A 120 7.24 -10.33 2.29
C GLY A 120 7.91 -10.48 0.92
N TYR A 121 7.27 -11.14 -0.04
CA TYR A 121 7.80 -11.18 -1.41
C TYR A 121 7.42 -9.90 -2.17
N ALA A 122 8.40 -9.31 -2.88
CA ALA A 122 8.20 -8.11 -3.68
C ALA A 122 8.88 -8.21 -5.05
N GLU A 123 8.31 -7.52 -6.02
CA GLU A 123 8.88 -7.33 -7.36
C GLU A 123 8.99 -5.85 -7.67
N PRO A 124 10.06 -5.39 -8.35
CA PRO A 124 10.14 -4.01 -8.79
C PRO A 124 9.11 -3.76 -9.90
N ILE A 125 8.46 -2.60 -9.81
CA ILE A 125 7.60 -2.11 -10.88
C ILE A 125 8.03 -0.68 -11.23
N GLN A 126 7.52 -0.14 -12.33
CA GLN A 126 7.83 1.24 -12.72
C GLN A 126 7.33 2.23 -11.66
N ASP A 127 8.06 3.33 -11.47
CA ASP A 127 7.62 4.42 -10.61
C ASP A 127 6.38 5.10 -11.20
N PHE A 128 5.49 5.54 -10.32
CA PHE A 128 4.36 6.39 -10.68
C PHE A 128 4.75 7.86 -10.52
N ALA A 129 4.26 8.73 -11.40
CA ALA A 129 4.53 10.15 -11.32
C ALA A 129 4.01 10.79 -10.03
N GLU A 130 2.89 10.27 -9.50
CA GLU A 130 2.20 10.79 -8.32
C GLU A 130 1.60 9.67 -7.48
N PHE A 131 1.42 9.93 -6.18
CA PHE A 131 0.74 9.01 -5.28
C PHE A 131 -0.70 8.66 -5.75
N THR A 132 -1.41 9.63 -6.31
CA THR A 132 -2.75 9.42 -6.88
C THR A 132 -2.76 8.29 -7.91
N LEU A 133 -1.77 8.25 -8.79
CA LEU A 133 -1.67 7.22 -9.85
C LEU A 133 -1.32 5.85 -9.26
N MET A 134 -0.44 5.81 -8.27
CA MET A 134 -0.12 4.56 -7.57
C MET A 134 -1.35 4.02 -6.83
N PHE A 135 -2.10 4.89 -6.16
CA PHE A 135 -3.34 4.51 -5.48
C PHE A 135 -4.39 3.96 -6.46
N ALA A 136 -4.57 4.61 -7.62
CA ALA A 136 -5.48 4.13 -8.65
C ALA A 136 -5.09 2.74 -9.16
N HIS A 137 -3.80 2.51 -9.41
CA HIS A 137 -3.27 1.20 -9.80
C HIS A 137 -3.51 0.15 -8.70
N PHE A 138 -3.23 0.50 -7.45
CA PHE A 138 -3.49 -0.36 -6.29
C PHE A 138 -4.96 -0.75 -6.20
N CYS A 139 -5.88 0.19 -6.32
CA CYS A 139 -7.32 -0.08 -6.26
C CYS A 139 -7.78 -0.99 -7.42
N THR A 140 -7.24 -0.82 -8.60
CA THR A 140 -7.53 -1.69 -9.76
C THR A 140 -7.06 -3.12 -9.48
N LYS A 141 -5.84 -3.31 -9.04
CA LYS A 141 -5.28 -4.63 -8.71
C LYS A 141 -6.02 -5.31 -7.56
N ALA A 142 -6.40 -4.55 -6.54
CA ALA A 142 -7.12 -5.04 -5.39
C ALA A 142 -8.62 -5.20 -5.61
N THR A 143 -9.16 -4.78 -6.75
CA THR A 143 -10.59 -4.73 -7.05
C THR A 143 -11.34 -4.01 -5.93
N LEU A 144 -10.83 -2.83 -5.56
CA LEU A 144 -11.27 -2.04 -4.41
C LEU A 144 -11.85 -0.70 -4.86
N HIS A 145 -13.05 -0.39 -4.36
CA HIS A 145 -13.65 0.93 -4.47
C HIS A 145 -13.49 1.69 -3.15
N VAL A 146 -13.01 2.94 -3.25
CA VAL A 146 -12.96 3.87 -2.12
C VAL A 146 -13.85 5.08 -2.45
N GLU A 147 -14.84 5.34 -1.62
CA GLU A 147 -15.78 6.46 -1.81
C GLU A 147 -15.03 7.80 -1.85
N GLY A 148 -15.34 8.63 -2.86
CA GLY A 148 -14.66 9.89 -3.09
C GLY A 148 -13.27 9.77 -3.73
N GLY A 149 -12.76 8.56 -3.98
CA GLY A 149 -11.46 8.33 -4.60
C GLY A 149 -10.28 8.79 -3.74
N PHE A 150 -9.15 9.08 -4.38
CA PHE A 150 -7.95 9.53 -3.70
C PHE A 150 -8.12 10.96 -3.14
N LYS A 151 -7.73 11.12 -1.88
CA LYS A 151 -7.61 12.44 -1.23
C LYS A 151 -6.15 12.65 -0.84
N PRO A 152 -5.50 13.75 -1.29
CA PRO A 152 -4.11 14.02 -0.94
C PRO A 152 -3.89 14.15 0.56
N PRO A 153 -2.74 13.72 1.09
CA PRO A 153 -2.39 13.99 2.48
C PRO A 153 -2.18 15.49 2.73
N PRO A 154 -2.35 15.97 3.98
CA PRO A 154 -2.37 17.40 4.31
C PRO A 154 -1.14 18.20 3.85
N SER A 155 0.06 17.61 3.88
CA SER A 155 1.29 18.27 3.45
C SER A 155 1.34 18.59 1.95
N GLN A 156 0.58 17.87 1.13
CA GLN A 156 0.43 18.17 -0.30
C GLN A 156 -0.62 19.25 -0.54
N GLN A 157 -1.64 19.35 0.31
CA GLN A 157 -2.66 20.39 0.22
C GLN A 157 -2.08 21.78 0.46
N LEU A 158 -1.15 21.92 1.41
CA LEU A 158 -0.52 23.21 1.72
C LEU A 158 0.31 23.78 0.55
N SER A 159 0.86 22.94 -0.33
CA SER A 159 1.60 23.40 -1.50
C SER A 159 0.72 23.85 -2.66
N LEU A 160 -0.57 23.46 -2.67
CA LEU A 160 -1.54 23.90 -3.67
C LEU A 160 -2.19 25.24 -3.31
N ASP A 161 -2.28 25.53 -2.02
CA ASP A 161 -2.86 26.80 -1.52
C ASP A 161 -1.89 28.00 -1.61
N LEU A 162 -0.64 27.77 -2.03
CA LEU A 162 0.41 28.78 -2.18
C LEU A 162 0.64 29.22 -3.63
N ILE A 163 -0.14 28.69 -4.58
CA ILE A 163 -0.13 29.06 -6.00
C ILE A 163 -1.42 29.83 -6.33
#